data_3dd5a2c7ab4da7e63431aebbad1339fb
#
_entry.id   3dd5a2c7ab4da7e63431aebbad1339fb
#
_cell.length_a   1.000
_cell.length_b   1.000
_cell.length_c   1.000
_cell.angle_alpha   90.00
_cell.angle_beta   90.00
_cell.angle_gamma   90.00
#
_symmetry.space_group_name_H-M   'P 1'
#
loop_
_entity.id
_entity.type
_entity.pdbx_description
1 polymer ?
#
loop_
_entity_poly.entity_id
_entity_poly.type
_entity_poly.pdbx_seq_one_letter_code
_entity_poly.pdbx_strand_id
1 'polypeptide(L)'
;MWQGRFYSCPLDQSHLWTALRYAELNPVRAAMLEAAEQWRWSSAAVHCGAAAPEALLAMDRWRARWTAAQWREYLAEGDSPREVSALRQSTYTGRPLGTPEFIAALERSTLRLLAPRKGGRPKKGPPDSRQTNLSLIA
;
A
#
# COMPACT_ATOMS: atom_id res chain seq x y z
N MET A 1 -9.97 11.27 19.09
CA MET A 1 -10.15 12.32 18.08
C MET A 1 -9.24 11.98 16.89
N TRP A 2 -9.78 11.88 15.69
CA TRP A 2 -8.99 11.56 14.49
C TRP A 2 -8.20 12.80 14.06
N GLN A 3 -6.89 12.70 14.05
CA GLN A 3 -6.01 13.80 13.65
C GLN A 3 -5.54 13.58 12.22
N GLY A 4 -6.20 14.17 11.25
CA GLY A 4 -5.74 14.18 9.89
C GLY A 4 -6.67 13.55 8.86
N ARG A 5 -6.23 13.50 7.62
CA ARG A 5 -6.95 12.90 6.51
C ARG A 5 -6.83 11.39 6.54
N PHE A 6 -7.87 10.73 6.06
CA PHE A 6 -7.83 9.31 5.81
C PHE A 6 -6.80 8.99 4.71
N TYR A 7 -5.87 8.09 5.02
CA TYR A 7 -4.87 7.61 4.06
C TYR A 7 -5.30 6.27 3.49
N SER A 8 -5.22 6.14 2.17
CA SER A 8 -5.50 4.89 1.48
C SER A 8 -4.61 4.77 0.24
N CYS A 9 -4.27 3.55 -0.12
CA CYS A 9 -3.61 3.25 -1.39
C CYS A 9 -4.26 2.03 -2.03
N PRO A 10 -4.51 2.04 -3.35
CA PRO A 10 -4.95 0.86 -4.07
C PRO A 10 -3.86 -0.21 -4.09
N LEU A 11 -4.26 -1.45 -3.90
CA LEU A 11 -3.38 -2.62 -3.94
C LEU A 11 -3.85 -3.59 -5.01
N ASP A 12 -2.93 -4.21 -5.73
CA ASP A 12 -3.27 -5.40 -6.52
C ASP A 12 -3.47 -6.62 -5.63
N GLN A 13 -3.89 -7.74 -6.23
CA GLN A 13 -4.24 -8.93 -5.46
C GLN A 13 -3.05 -9.54 -4.73
N SER A 14 -1.85 -9.47 -5.26
CA SER A 14 -0.66 -10.01 -4.61
C SER A 14 -0.27 -9.19 -3.38
N HIS A 15 -0.29 -7.87 -3.49
CA HIS A 15 0.03 -6.97 -2.39
C HIS A 15 -1.07 -6.89 -1.33
N LEU A 16 -2.32 -7.29 -1.67
CA LEU A 16 -3.40 -7.39 -0.70
C LEU A 16 -3.06 -8.37 0.42
N TRP A 17 -2.54 -9.54 0.09
CA TRP A 17 -2.19 -10.55 1.09
C TRP A 17 -1.01 -10.11 1.96
N THR A 18 -0.02 -9.49 1.36
CA THR A 18 1.10 -8.87 2.09
C THR A 18 0.62 -7.78 3.04
N ALA A 19 -0.32 -6.93 2.60
CA ALA A 19 -0.88 -5.88 3.45
C ALA A 19 -1.72 -6.46 4.60
N LEU A 20 -2.47 -7.53 4.36
CA LEU A 20 -3.25 -8.21 5.38
C LEU A 20 -2.33 -8.86 6.44
N ARG A 21 -1.28 -9.57 5.99
CA ARG A 21 -0.24 -10.09 6.88
C ARG A 21 0.40 -8.97 7.70
N TYR A 22 0.80 -7.89 7.04
CA TYR A 22 1.38 -6.73 7.70
C TYR A 22 0.46 -6.15 8.78
N ALA A 23 -0.85 -6.04 8.52
CA ALA A 23 -1.82 -5.54 9.49
C ALA A 23 -1.98 -6.49 10.67
N GLU A 24 -2.09 -7.81 10.43
CA GLU A 24 -2.26 -8.82 11.48
C GLU A 24 -1.02 -9.02 12.35
N LEU A 25 0.17 -8.81 11.78
CA LEU A 25 1.42 -8.86 12.53
C LEU A 25 1.73 -7.55 13.30
N ASN A 26 0.93 -6.52 13.18
CA ASN A 26 1.18 -5.24 13.88
C ASN A 26 1.39 -5.39 15.38
N PRO A 27 0.54 -6.11 16.14
CA PRO A 27 0.73 -6.26 17.58
C PRO A 27 1.97 -7.09 17.94
N VAL A 28 2.35 -8.06 17.11
CA VAL A 28 3.57 -8.86 17.27
C VAL A 28 4.81 -7.97 17.04
N ARG A 29 4.82 -7.17 15.97
CA ARG A 29 5.91 -6.20 15.71
C ARG A 29 6.06 -5.14 16.80
N ALA A 30 4.95 -4.79 17.44
CA ALA A 30 4.96 -3.87 18.58
C ALA A 30 5.35 -4.55 19.92
N ALA A 31 5.73 -5.83 19.89
CA ALA A 31 6.04 -6.65 21.05
C ALA A 31 4.91 -6.66 22.12
N MET A 32 3.66 -6.53 21.68
CA MET A 32 2.48 -6.58 22.55
C MET A 32 2.05 -8.03 22.82
N LEU A 33 2.27 -8.91 21.85
CA LEU A 33 1.87 -10.31 21.86
C LEU A 33 2.90 -11.17 21.11
N GLU A 34 2.91 -12.46 21.42
CA GLU A 34 3.81 -13.43 20.76
C GLU A 34 3.25 -13.93 19.42
N ALA A 35 1.92 -14.04 19.29
CA ALA A 35 1.26 -14.53 18.09
C ALA A 35 0.10 -13.60 17.67
N ALA A 36 -0.06 -13.39 16.36
CA ALA A 36 -1.07 -12.49 15.80
C ALA A 36 -2.50 -12.89 16.18
N GLU A 37 -2.78 -14.20 16.27
CA GLU A 37 -4.09 -14.75 16.61
C GLU A 37 -4.54 -14.46 18.05
N GLN A 38 -3.62 -14.03 18.92
CA GLN A 38 -3.94 -13.60 20.29
C GLN A 38 -4.54 -12.21 20.35
N TRP A 39 -4.44 -11.42 19.27
CA TRP A 39 -4.99 -10.07 19.23
C TRP A 39 -6.49 -10.07 18.90
N ARG A 40 -7.32 -9.91 19.92
CA ARG A 40 -8.79 -9.98 19.82
C ARG A 40 -9.43 -9.00 18.84
N TRP A 41 -8.70 -7.94 18.46
CA TRP A 41 -9.21 -6.86 17.61
C TRP A 41 -8.74 -6.96 16.15
N SER A 42 -8.29 -8.14 15.73
CA SER A 42 -7.89 -8.39 14.35
C SER A 42 -8.58 -9.63 13.79
N SER A 43 -8.53 -9.77 12.45
CA SER A 43 -9.00 -10.97 11.74
C SER A 43 -8.09 -12.20 11.93
N ALA A 44 -6.90 -12.04 12.53
CA ALA A 44 -5.90 -13.09 12.62
C ALA A 44 -6.43 -14.38 13.31
N ALA A 45 -7.19 -14.25 14.41
CA ALA A 45 -7.77 -15.40 15.09
C ALA A 45 -8.71 -16.20 14.18
N VAL A 46 -9.51 -15.52 13.37
CA VAL A 46 -10.43 -16.17 12.42
C VAL A 46 -9.66 -16.81 11.25
N HIS A 47 -8.70 -16.08 10.68
CA HIS A 47 -7.87 -16.59 9.58
C HIS A 47 -6.99 -17.78 10.02
N CYS A 48 -6.53 -17.80 11.24
CA CYS A 48 -5.81 -18.92 11.83
C CYS A 48 -6.73 -20.07 12.31
N GLY A 49 -8.05 -19.92 12.21
CA GLY A 49 -8.99 -20.96 12.66
C GLY A 49 -9.07 -21.09 14.18
N ALA A 50 -8.64 -20.08 14.92
CA ALA A 50 -8.73 -20.02 16.38
C ALA A 50 -10.06 -19.40 16.87
N ALA A 51 -10.81 -18.73 15.99
CA ALA A 51 -12.12 -18.15 16.26
C ALA A 51 -13.09 -18.38 15.10
N ALA A 52 -14.39 -18.32 15.40
CA ALA A 52 -15.43 -18.38 14.38
C ALA A 52 -15.46 -17.06 13.58
N PRO A 53 -15.80 -17.11 12.28
CA PRO A 53 -15.94 -15.91 11.47
C PRO A 53 -17.05 -15.00 11.98
N GLU A 54 -16.77 -13.72 12.09
CA GLU A 54 -17.77 -12.69 12.35
C GLU A 54 -18.42 -12.23 11.03
N ALA A 55 -19.68 -11.77 11.10
CA ALA A 55 -20.46 -11.34 9.94
C ALA A 55 -19.81 -10.18 9.15
N LEU A 56 -18.92 -9.43 9.78
CA LEU A 56 -18.21 -8.29 9.18
C LEU A 56 -17.00 -8.69 8.33
N LEU A 57 -16.54 -9.95 8.44
CA LEU A 57 -15.36 -10.42 7.71
C LEU A 57 -15.75 -11.05 6.37
N ALA A 58 -15.26 -10.48 5.27
CA ALA A 58 -15.45 -11.01 3.93
C ALA A 58 -14.56 -12.25 3.67
N MET A 59 -14.96 -13.39 4.22
CA MET A 59 -14.17 -14.62 4.20
C MET A 59 -14.11 -15.35 2.86
N ASP A 60 -15.02 -15.07 1.92
CA ASP A 60 -15.10 -15.82 0.66
C ASP A 60 -13.83 -15.69 -0.16
N ARG A 61 -13.32 -14.45 -0.29
CA ARG A 61 -12.08 -14.15 -1.00
C ARG A 61 -10.87 -14.79 -0.34
N TRP A 62 -10.84 -14.79 0.99
CA TRP A 62 -9.76 -15.40 1.75
C TRP A 62 -9.81 -16.94 1.60
N ARG A 63 -10.96 -17.58 1.78
CA ARG A 63 -11.15 -19.04 1.65
C ARG A 63 -10.86 -19.55 0.24
N ALA A 64 -11.07 -18.74 -0.78
CA ALA A 64 -10.72 -19.11 -2.16
C ALA A 64 -9.21 -19.25 -2.37
N ARG A 65 -8.38 -18.70 -1.48
CA ARG A 65 -6.90 -18.65 -1.64
C ARG A 65 -6.16 -19.36 -0.53
N TRP A 66 -6.71 -19.38 0.69
CA TRP A 66 -6.01 -19.80 1.89
C TRP A 66 -6.80 -20.80 2.70
N THR A 67 -6.06 -21.73 3.33
CA THR A 67 -6.52 -22.50 4.50
C THR A 67 -5.93 -21.90 5.77
N ALA A 68 -6.50 -22.22 6.92
CA ALA A 68 -5.98 -21.73 8.20
C ALA A 68 -4.52 -22.16 8.46
N ALA A 69 -4.15 -23.38 8.05
CA ALA A 69 -2.77 -23.85 8.17
C ALA A 69 -1.80 -23.05 7.31
N GLN A 70 -2.13 -22.86 6.02
CA GLN A 70 -1.32 -22.05 5.11
C GLN A 70 -1.20 -20.59 5.57
N TRP A 71 -2.26 -20.04 6.16
CA TRP A 71 -2.22 -18.66 6.66
C TRP A 71 -1.31 -18.53 7.89
N ARG A 72 -1.31 -19.52 8.80
CA ARG A 72 -0.36 -19.55 9.92
C ARG A 72 1.09 -19.61 9.44
N GLU A 73 1.37 -20.47 8.46
CA GLU A 73 2.71 -20.56 7.86
C GLU A 73 3.11 -19.21 7.25
N TYR A 74 2.20 -18.58 6.50
CA TYR A 74 2.44 -17.28 5.89
C TYR A 74 2.65 -16.16 6.92
N LEU A 75 1.95 -16.17 8.05
CA LEU A 75 2.24 -15.27 9.16
C LEU A 75 3.60 -15.55 9.81
N ALA A 76 3.96 -16.84 9.96
CA ALA A 76 5.23 -17.25 10.55
C ALA A 76 6.47 -16.86 9.71
N GLU A 77 6.32 -16.75 8.38
CA GLU A 77 7.38 -16.20 7.51
C GLU A 77 7.74 -14.75 7.87
N GLY A 78 6.82 -14.03 8.50
CA GLY A 78 7.00 -12.62 8.83
C GLY A 78 7.00 -11.70 7.61
N ASP A 79 7.22 -10.43 7.86
CA ASP A 79 7.27 -9.42 6.81
C ASP A 79 8.72 -9.18 6.35
N SER A 80 8.95 -9.13 5.05
CA SER A 80 10.25 -8.68 4.55
C SER A 80 10.41 -7.15 4.69
N PRO A 81 11.61 -6.65 5.01
CA PRO A 81 11.86 -5.21 5.12
C PRO A 81 11.48 -4.43 3.85
N ARG A 82 11.65 -5.06 2.67
CA ARG A 82 11.30 -4.48 1.37
C ARG A 82 9.80 -4.31 1.22
N GLU A 83 9.02 -5.34 1.55
CA GLU A 83 7.55 -5.30 1.48
C GLU A 83 6.98 -4.25 2.45
N VAL A 84 7.48 -4.23 3.68
CA VAL A 84 7.08 -3.22 4.69
C VAL A 84 7.37 -1.81 4.20
N SER A 85 8.55 -1.57 3.64
CA SER A 85 8.93 -0.27 3.12
C SER A 85 8.02 0.16 1.97
N ALA A 86 7.73 -0.74 1.03
CA ALA A 86 6.85 -0.47 -0.11
C ALA A 86 5.42 -0.15 0.34
N LEU A 87 4.86 -0.93 1.27
CA LEU A 87 3.53 -0.68 1.85
C LEU A 87 3.45 0.68 2.56
N ARG A 88 4.43 0.98 3.41
CA ARG A 88 4.48 2.26 4.14
C ARG A 88 4.59 3.44 3.19
N GLN A 89 5.47 3.36 2.20
CA GLN A 89 5.63 4.42 1.21
C GLN A 89 4.36 4.64 0.39
N SER A 90 3.72 3.57 -0.07
CA SER A 90 2.48 3.65 -0.83
C SER A 90 1.33 4.23 0.00
N THR A 91 1.20 3.81 1.26
CA THR A 91 0.22 4.37 2.19
C THR A 91 0.47 5.85 2.43
N TYR A 92 1.71 6.25 2.69
CA TYR A 92 2.08 7.65 2.94
C TYR A 92 1.83 8.55 1.73
N THR A 93 2.12 8.06 0.53
CA THR A 93 1.96 8.83 -0.71
C THR A 93 0.56 8.74 -1.32
N GLY A 94 -0.28 7.78 -0.89
CA GLY A 94 -1.57 7.45 -1.50
C GLY A 94 -1.43 6.84 -2.90
N ARG A 95 -0.23 6.40 -3.29
CA ARG A 95 0.01 5.83 -4.61
C ARG A 95 -0.32 4.34 -4.65
N PRO A 96 -0.79 3.81 -5.80
CA PRO A 96 -1.02 2.39 -5.96
C PRO A 96 0.25 1.56 -5.74
N LEU A 97 0.08 0.40 -5.14
CA LEU A 97 1.11 -0.63 -5.04
C LEU A 97 0.64 -1.87 -5.79
N GLY A 98 1.34 -2.21 -6.85
CA GLY A 98 0.97 -3.31 -7.73
C GLY A 98 1.83 -3.37 -8.98
N THR A 99 1.45 -4.27 -9.89
CA THR A 99 2.12 -4.42 -11.17
C THR A 99 1.92 -3.19 -12.07
N PRO A 100 2.81 -2.95 -13.06
CA PRO A 100 2.63 -1.86 -14.03
C PRO A 100 1.28 -1.91 -14.74
N GLU A 101 0.77 -3.11 -15.07
CA GLU A 101 -0.52 -3.33 -15.73
C GLU A 101 -1.68 -2.90 -14.84
N PHE A 102 -1.61 -3.21 -13.54
CA PHE A 102 -2.59 -2.79 -12.55
C PHE A 102 -2.62 -1.26 -12.42
N ILE A 103 -1.45 -0.62 -12.34
CA ILE A 103 -1.34 0.84 -12.26
C ILE A 103 -1.89 1.48 -13.53
N ALA A 104 -1.54 0.98 -14.71
CA ALA A 104 -2.06 1.46 -15.99
C ALA A 104 -3.59 1.29 -16.11
N ALA A 105 -4.14 0.20 -15.59
CA ALA A 105 -5.60 -0.01 -15.55
C ALA A 105 -6.29 1.02 -14.64
N LEU A 106 -5.72 1.31 -13.48
CA LEU A 106 -6.22 2.36 -12.59
C LEU A 106 -6.13 3.76 -13.21
N GLU A 107 -5.03 4.07 -13.89
CA GLU A 107 -4.86 5.36 -14.58
C GLU A 107 -5.94 5.56 -15.66
N ARG A 108 -6.22 4.51 -16.44
CA ARG A 108 -7.30 4.54 -17.45
C ARG A 108 -8.68 4.74 -16.81
N SER A 109 -8.98 4.04 -15.72
CA SER A 109 -10.30 4.11 -15.07
C SER A 109 -10.53 5.43 -14.32
N THR A 110 -9.47 6.02 -13.78
CA THR A 110 -9.55 7.26 -12.99
C THR A 110 -9.22 8.52 -13.78
N LEU A 111 -8.70 8.38 -15.00
CA LEU A 111 -8.16 9.47 -15.82
C LEU A 111 -7.10 10.31 -15.09
N ARG A 112 -6.32 9.69 -14.21
CA ARG A 112 -5.30 10.35 -13.38
C ARG A 112 -3.96 9.64 -13.53
N LEU A 113 -2.87 10.40 -13.60
CA LEU A 113 -1.52 9.85 -13.56
C LEU A 113 -1.16 9.47 -12.11
N LEU A 114 -0.98 8.17 -11.87
CA LEU A 114 -0.72 7.58 -10.56
C LEU A 114 0.73 7.10 -10.42
N ALA A 115 1.41 6.83 -11.53
CA ALA A 115 2.82 6.45 -11.52
C ALA A 115 3.71 7.55 -10.90
N PRO A 116 4.82 7.17 -10.22
CA PRO A 116 5.76 8.13 -9.69
C PRO A 116 6.34 9.00 -10.81
N ARG A 117 6.20 10.30 -10.69
CA ARG A 117 6.92 11.20 -11.59
C ARG A 117 8.36 11.32 -11.12
N LYS A 118 9.33 11.31 -12.06
CA LYS A 118 10.69 11.72 -11.74
C LYS A 118 10.63 13.13 -11.17
N GLY A 119 10.90 13.26 -9.88
CA GLY A 119 11.06 14.56 -9.24
C GLY A 119 12.31 15.24 -9.83
N GLY A 120 12.20 16.50 -10.17
CA GLY A 120 13.30 17.32 -10.62
C GLY A 120 12.79 18.72 -10.94
N ARG A 121 13.66 19.71 -10.73
CA ARG A 121 13.38 21.07 -11.21
C ARG A 121 13.17 21.01 -12.73
N PRO A 122 12.10 21.61 -13.29
CA PRO A 122 11.95 21.70 -14.74
C PRO A 122 13.25 22.24 -15.35
N LYS A 123 13.75 21.59 -16.40
CA LYS A 123 14.90 22.15 -17.12
C LYS A 123 14.53 23.55 -17.57
N LYS A 124 15.35 24.55 -17.19
CA LYS A 124 15.20 25.89 -17.73
C LYS A 124 15.24 25.78 -19.25
N GLY A 125 14.15 26.14 -19.92
CA GLY A 125 14.12 26.24 -21.37
C GLY A 125 15.27 27.12 -21.87
N PRO A 126 15.66 27.04 -23.16
CA PRO A 126 16.62 27.94 -23.72
C PRO A 126 16.16 29.40 -23.45
N PRO A 127 17.09 30.34 -23.21
CA PRO A 127 16.74 31.73 -22.96
C PRO A 127 15.87 32.22 -24.11
N ASP A 128 14.75 32.85 -23.75
CA ASP A 128 13.83 33.42 -24.74
C ASP A 128 14.58 34.51 -25.53
N SER A 129 14.80 34.23 -26.81
CA SER A 129 15.50 35.13 -27.74
C SER A 129 14.78 36.48 -27.99
N ARG A 130 13.66 36.72 -27.31
CA ARG A 130 12.88 37.98 -27.39
C ARG A 130 13.39 39.10 -26.48
N GLN A 131 14.34 38.80 -25.56
CA GLN A 131 14.88 39.83 -24.64
C GLN A 131 16.14 40.57 -25.13
N THR A 132 16.65 40.25 -26.33
CA THR A 132 17.91 40.82 -26.79
C THR A 132 17.77 42.08 -27.64
N ASN A 133 16.56 42.60 -27.88
CA ASN A 133 16.33 43.70 -28.80
C ASN A 133 15.89 45.04 -28.16
N LEU A 134 16.14 45.26 -26.87
CA LEU A 134 15.75 46.53 -26.21
C LEU A 134 16.92 47.42 -25.76
N SER A 135 18.17 47.12 -26.13
CA SER A 135 19.34 47.93 -25.72
C SER A 135 20.13 48.55 -26.89
N LEU A 136 19.49 48.72 -28.05
CA LEU A 136 20.16 49.36 -29.22
C LEU A 136 19.39 50.58 -29.76
N ILE A 137 18.67 51.31 -28.92
CA ILE A 137 18.13 52.62 -29.25
C ILE A 137 18.37 53.53 -28.04
N ALA A 138 19.54 54.07 -27.93
CA ALA A 138 19.90 55.29 -27.22
C ALA A 138 21.12 55.92 -27.87
#